data_f3df1186b1ef1fa4a5ee1ac02341776f
#
_entry.id   f3df1186b1ef1fa4a5ee1ac02341776f
#
_cell.length_a   1.000
_cell.length_b   1.000
_cell.length_c   1.000
_cell.angle_alpha   90.00
_cell.angle_beta   90.00
_cell.angle_gamma   90.00
#
_symmetry.space_group_name_H-M   'P 1'
#
loop_
_entity.id
_entity.type
_entity.pdbx_description
1 polymer ?
#
loop_
_entity_poly.entity_id
_entity_poly.type
_entity_poly.pdbx_seq_one_letter_code
_entity_poly.pdbx_strand_id
1 'polypeptide(L)'
;MSPIRLIAALALLVCSSALAADYTLYEHIIKFKAPSDWTVIMEKKDGNPQFMAFQIKDPADPGSTEITQVTISAKLMHDSSFFQQQVDAATDKAKQLPGFEQVTEGVDPTVMRYFAVNGKTRYEYRETFYLVNHLFLHIRCSRPMLKDTTQAWTDAYNKGCGDLMASLKPH
;
A
#
# COMPACT_ATOMS: atom_id res chain seq x y z
N MET A 1 33.44 -47.95 -26.53
CA MET A 1 33.32 -47.30 -25.19
C MET A 1 33.30 -45.80 -25.38
N SER A 2 32.10 -45.20 -25.36
CA SER A 2 31.93 -43.74 -25.53
C SER A 2 31.71 -43.08 -24.17
N PRO A 3 32.42 -42.01 -23.82
CA PRO A 3 32.17 -41.29 -22.58
C PRO A 3 31.00 -40.32 -22.76
N ILE A 4 29.96 -40.51 -21.97
CA ILE A 4 28.83 -39.62 -21.83
C ILE A 4 29.30 -38.34 -21.09
N ARG A 5 29.29 -37.21 -21.79
CA ARG A 5 29.56 -35.89 -21.19
C ARG A 5 28.29 -35.41 -20.50
N LEU A 6 28.29 -35.45 -19.16
CA LEU A 6 27.28 -34.79 -18.32
C LEU A 6 27.52 -33.28 -18.39
N ILE A 7 26.64 -32.55 -19.07
CA ILE A 7 26.58 -31.07 -19.01
C ILE A 7 25.65 -30.71 -17.85
N ALA A 8 26.23 -30.32 -16.72
CA ALA A 8 25.49 -29.78 -15.60
C ALA A 8 25.10 -28.32 -15.96
N ALA A 9 23.82 -28.10 -16.29
CA ALA A 9 23.27 -26.79 -16.48
C ALA A 9 23.10 -26.11 -15.11
N LEU A 10 24.00 -25.19 -14.76
CA LEU A 10 23.92 -24.34 -13.58
C LEU A 10 22.87 -23.26 -13.84
N ALA A 11 21.63 -23.46 -13.37
CA ALA A 11 20.59 -22.44 -13.41
C ALA A 11 20.94 -21.35 -12.39
N LEU A 12 21.47 -20.23 -12.86
CA LEU A 12 21.63 -19.02 -12.08
C LEU A 12 20.24 -18.44 -11.76
N LEU A 13 19.74 -18.68 -10.55
CA LEU A 13 18.62 -17.95 -9.99
C LEU A 13 19.06 -16.48 -9.80
N VAL A 14 18.73 -15.64 -10.75
CA VAL A 14 18.82 -14.18 -10.59
C VAL A 14 17.71 -13.77 -9.64
N CYS A 15 18.03 -13.69 -8.34
CA CYS A 15 17.20 -13.03 -7.35
C CYS A 15 17.20 -11.54 -7.68
N SER A 16 16.19 -11.06 -8.43
CA SER A 16 15.95 -9.65 -8.61
C SER A 16 15.48 -9.06 -7.27
N SER A 17 16.43 -8.58 -6.47
CA SER A 17 16.10 -7.74 -5.32
C SER A 17 15.45 -6.47 -5.86
N ALA A 18 14.14 -6.31 -5.65
CA ALA A 18 13.46 -5.06 -5.93
C ALA A 18 14.17 -3.95 -5.14
N LEU A 19 14.81 -3.03 -5.85
CA LEU A 19 15.43 -1.85 -5.25
C LEU A 19 14.29 -1.02 -4.64
N ALA A 20 14.48 -0.54 -3.42
CA ALA A 20 13.53 0.36 -2.78
C ALA A 20 14.03 1.80 -2.92
N ALA A 21 13.11 2.73 -3.22
CA ALA A 21 13.38 4.15 -3.26
C ALA A 21 12.98 4.82 -1.94
N ASP A 22 13.77 5.81 -1.52
CA ASP A 22 13.55 6.58 -0.28
C ASP A 22 12.64 7.79 -0.56
N TYR A 23 11.66 8.00 0.31
CA TYR A 23 10.72 9.10 0.26
C TYR A 23 10.59 9.79 1.61
N THR A 24 10.21 11.08 1.59
CA THR A 24 10.02 11.88 2.79
C THR A 24 8.81 12.79 2.70
N LEU A 25 8.16 13.04 3.85
CA LEU A 25 7.16 14.09 4.05
C LEU A 25 7.54 14.89 5.30
N TYR A 26 7.03 16.13 5.42
CA TYR A 26 7.29 17.05 6.53
C TYR A 26 8.78 17.17 6.86
N GLU A 27 9.57 17.67 5.89
CA GLU A 27 11.00 17.97 6.08
C GLU A 27 11.79 16.81 6.71
N HIS A 28 11.52 15.59 6.25
CA HIS A 28 12.15 14.34 6.73
C HIS A 28 11.67 13.80 8.08
N ILE A 29 10.59 14.33 8.67
CA ILE A 29 9.97 13.72 9.86
C ILE A 29 9.41 12.33 9.52
N ILE A 30 8.71 12.23 8.39
CA ILE A 30 8.22 10.96 7.87
C ILE A 30 9.19 10.48 6.79
N LYS A 31 9.83 9.33 7.05
CA LYS A 31 10.74 8.67 6.10
C LYS A 31 10.24 7.26 5.84
N PHE A 32 10.17 6.87 4.58
CA PHE A 32 9.74 5.53 4.20
C PHE A 32 10.39 5.08 2.89
N LYS A 33 10.32 3.78 2.66
CA LYS A 33 10.77 3.15 1.42
C LYS A 33 9.60 2.54 0.70
N ALA A 34 9.54 2.72 -0.61
CA ALA A 34 8.59 2.03 -1.47
C ALA A 34 9.34 1.25 -2.55
N PRO A 35 8.79 0.12 -3.04
CA PRO A 35 9.36 -0.59 -4.18
C PRO A 35 9.59 0.33 -5.37
N SER A 36 10.72 0.16 -6.07
CA SER A 36 11.12 1.06 -7.17
C SER A 36 10.24 0.92 -8.42
N ASP A 37 9.46 -0.13 -8.53
CA ASP A 37 8.47 -0.36 -9.58
C ASP A 37 7.13 0.33 -9.32
N TRP A 38 6.95 0.95 -8.14
CA TRP A 38 5.81 1.78 -7.84
C TRP A 38 5.99 3.18 -8.44
N THR A 39 5.04 3.61 -9.27
CA THR A 39 5.11 4.89 -9.96
C THR A 39 4.43 5.98 -9.14
N VAL A 40 5.14 7.06 -8.79
CA VAL A 40 4.53 8.24 -8.16
C VAL A 40 3.59 8.89 -9.17
N ILE A 41 2.29 8.97 -8.83
CA ILE A 41 1.25 9.60 -9.66
C ILE A 41 0.75 10.91 -9.09
N MET A 42 0.98 11.15 -7.81
CA MET A 42 0.60 12.40 -7.15
C MET A 42 1.49 12.64 -5.93
N GLU A 43 1.95 13.88 -5.79
CA GLU A 43 2.76 14.32 -4.68
C GLU A 43 2.37 15.74 -4.29
N LYS A 44 2.23 15.97 -2.97
CA LYS A 44 2.07 17.30 -2.39
C LYS A 44 2.96 17.40 -1.16
N LYS A 45 4.08 18.10 -1.29
CA LYS A 45 5.06 18.31 -0.21
C LYS A 45 4.86 19.61 0.57
N ASP A 46 3.99 20.48 0.09
CA ASP A 46 3.74 21.78 0.70
C ASP A 46 2.39 21.81 1.44
N GLY A 47 2.32 22.60 2.52
CA GLY A 47 1.12 22.84 3.29
C GLY A 47 0.72 21.67 4.19
N ASN A 48 -0.56 21.65 4.58
CA ASN A 48 -1.15 20.66 5.48
C ASN A 48 -2.53 20.24 4.96
N PRO A 49 -2.78 18.97 4.66
CA PRO A 49 -1.87 17.83 4.75
C PRO A 49 -0.86 17.77 3.60
N GLN A 50 0.24 17.04 3.83
CA GLN A 50 1.12 16.55 2.78
C GLN A 50 0.72 15.12 2.41
N PHE A 51 0.95 14.73 1.14
CA PHE A 51 0.64 13.36 0.72
C PHE A 51 1.45 12.91 -0.48
N MET A 52 1.49 11.60 -0.66
CA MET A 52 2.06 10.93 -1.81
C MET A 52 1.17 9.76 -2.24
N ALA A 53 0.99 9.58 -3.54
CA ALA A 53 0.26 8.47 -4.11
C ALA A 53 1.11 7.74 -5.15
N PHE A 54 1.11 6.41 -5.07
CA PHE A 54 1.77 5.51 -6.00
C PHE A 54 0.74 4.71 -6.77
N GLN A 55 0.98 4.51 -8.04
CA GLN A 55 0.31 3.52 -8.86
C GLN A 55 1.16 2.26 -8.93
N ILE A 56 0.52 1.11 -8.76
CA ILE A 56 1.13 -0.20 -8.92
C ILE A 56 0.48 -0.87 -10.12
N LYS A 57 1.28 -1.23 -11.12
CA LYS A 57 0.76 -1.85 -12.33
C LYS A 57 0.38 -3.30 -12.08
N ASP A 58 -0.92 -3.61 -12.23
CA ASP A 58 -1.39 -4.99 -12.31
C ASP A 58 -1.32 -5.45 -13.77
N PRO A 59 -0.60 -6.55 -14.09
CA PRO A 59 -0.56 -7.09 -15.45
C PRO A 59 -1.92 -7.49 -16.02
N ALA A 60 -2.90 -7.75 -15.15
CA ALA A 60 -4.26 -8.08 -15.54
C ALA A 60 -5.11 -6.84 -15.91
N ASP A 61 -4.61 -5.63 -15.62
CA ASP A 61 -5.32 -4.39 -15.95
C ASP A 61 -5.26 -4.13 -17.46
N PRO A 62 -6.39 -4.10 -18.16
CA PRO A 62 -6.45 -3.83 -19.60
C PRO A 62 -6.19 -2.36 -19.97
N GLY A 63 -5.73 -1.52 -19.04
CA GLY A 63 -5.59 -0.07 -19.21
C GLY A 63 -6.86 0.69 -18.85
N SER A 64 -7.61 0.19 -17.87
CA SER A 64 -8.80 0.84 -17.33
C SER A 64 -8.44 2.09 -16.51
N THR A 65 -9.47 2.87 -16.16
CA THR A 65 -9.33 3.97 -15.19
C THR A 65 -9.25 3.47 -13.73
N GLU A 66 -9.37 2.18 -13.54
CA GLU A 66 -9.39 1.50 -12.24
C GLU A 66 -7.98 1.09 -11.87
N ILE A 67 -7.34 1.87 -11.01
CA ILE A 67 -5.93 1.69 -10.68
C ILE A 67 -5.73 1.07 -9.31
N THR A 68 -4.72 0.20 -9.22
CA THR A 68 -4.14 -0.19 -7.95
C THR A 68 -3.24 0.93 -7.46
N GLN A 69 -3.48 1.38 -6.23
CA GLN A 69 -2.71 2.49 -5.67
C GLN A 69 -2.42 2.34 -4.18
N VAL A 70 -1.34 2.99 -3.76
CA VAL A 70 -1.02 3.21 -2.35
C VAL A 70 -0.91 4.70 -2.10
N THR A 71 -1.59 5.19 -1.06
CA THR A 71 -1.53 6.59 -0.64
C THR A 71 -1.00 6.70 0.78
N ILE A 72 -0.12 7.66 1.00
CA ILE A 72 0.36 8.07 2.31
C ILE A 72 -0.03 9.53 2.48
N SER A 73 -0.81 9.84 3.51
CA SER A 73 -1.19 11.20 3.88
C SER A 73 -0.73 11.48 5.29
N ALA A 74 -0.05 12.59 5.48
CA ALA A 74 0.37 13.08 6.78
C ALA A 74 -0.28 14.45 7.04
N LYS A 75 -0.92 14.63 8.19
CA LYS A 75 -1.59 15.85 8.59
C LYS A 75 -1.06 16.32 9.94
N LEU A 76 -0.50 17.51 9.99
CA LEU A 76 -0.10 18.12 11.25
C LEU A 76 -1.37 18.44 12.07
N MET A 77 -1.39 17.99 13.30
CA MET A 77 -2.46 18.19 14.27
C MET A 77 -2.04 19.24 15.30
N HIS A 78 -2.93 20.15 15.64
CA HIS A 78 -2.70 21.11 16.73
C HIS A 78 -2.67 20.44 18.10
N ASP A 79 -3.45 19.36 18.25
CA ASP A 79 -3.55 18.60 19.48
C ASP A 79 -3.67 17.09 19.12
N SER A 80 -2.74 16.31 19.64
CA SER A 80 -2.69 14.86 19.43
C SER A 80 -3.86 14.11 20.11
N SER A 81 -4.56 14.73 21.07
CA SER A 81 -5.76 14.14 21.68
C SER A 81 -6.88 13.89 20.67
N PHE A 82 -6.90 14.61 19.55
CA PHE A 82 -7.86 14.38 18.47
C PHE A 82 -7.51 13.21 17.54
N PHE A 83 -6.42 12.47 17.81
CA PHE A 83 -6.01 11.35 16.96
C PHE A 83 -7.12 10.32 16.78
N GLN A 84 -7.71 9.84 17.88
CA GLN A 84 -8.79 8.85 17.81
C GLN A 84 -10.00 9.38 17.02
N GLN A 85 -10.36 10.63 17.19
CA GLN A 85 -11.46 11.25 16.42
C GLN A 85 -11.17 11.23 14.90
N GLN A 86 -9.90 11.45 14.48
CA GLN A 86 -9.54 11.37 13.06
C GLN A 86 -9.62 9.92 12.54
N VAL A 87 -9.21 8.94 13.35
CA VAL A 87 -9.35 7.51 13.02
C VAL A 87 -10.82 7.13 12.87
N ASP A 88 -11.65 7.53 13.82
CA ASP A 88 -13.09 7.23 13.82
C ASP A 88 -13.76 7.86 12.58
N ALA A 89 -13.46 9.11 12.28
CA ALA A 89 -14.01 9.80 11.11
C ALA A 89 -13.59 9.11 9.78
N ALA A 90 -12.33 8.66 9.67
CA ALA A 90 -11.86 7.93 8.50
C ALA A 90 -12.53 6.57 8.37
N THR A 91 -12.68 5.85 9.49
CA THR A 91 -13.35 4.55 9.57
C THR A 91 -14.83 4.65 9.21
N ASP A 92 -15.53 5.65 9.75
CA ASP A 92 -16.95 5.88 9.44
C ASP A 92 -17.18 6.24 7.98
N LYS A 93 -16.27 7.02 7.40
CA LYS A 93 -16.27 7.30 5.96
C LYS A 93 -16.09 6.03 5.12
N ALA A 94 -15.21 5.12 5.54
CA ALA A 94 -15.02 3.84 4.86
C ALA A 94 -16.28 2.97 4.94
N LYS A 95 -16.93 2.89 6.11
CA LYS A 95 -18.18 2.13 6.34
C LYS A 95 -19.35 2.62 5.49
N GLN A 96 -19.33 3.88 5.05
CA GLN A 96 -20.36 4.46 4.18
C GLN A 96 -20.17 4.14 2.70
N LEU A 97 -19.05 3.51 2.31
CA LEU A 97 -18.82 3.13 0.92
C LEU A 97 -19.82 2.03 0.49
N PRO A 98 -20.33 2.09 -0.74
CA PRO A 98 -21.22 1.06 -1.26
C PRO A 98 -20.59 -0.34 -1.16
N GLY A 99 -21.35 -1.33 -0.71
CA GLY A 99 -20.88 -2.71 -0.59
C GLY A 99 -19.73 -2.90 0.42
N PHE A 100 -19.62 -2.03 1.43
CA PHE A 100 -18.64 -2.19 2.51
C PHE A 100 -18.81 -3.53 3.21
N GLU A 101 -17.69 -4.26 3.30
CA GLU A 101 -17.62 -5.57 3.95
C GLU A 101 -16.27 -5.66 4.67
N GLN A 102 -16.27 -5.59 6.00
CA GLN A 102 -15.06 -5.66 6.79
C GLN A 102 -14.54 -7.09 6.90
N VAL A 103 -13.23 -7.27 6.77
CA VAL A 103 -12.53 -8.53 6.98
C VAL A 103 -11.81 -8.45 8.33
N THR A 104 -12.13 -9.35 9.24
CA THR A 104 -11.53 -9.38 10.58
C THR A 104 -10.64 -10.59 10.82
N GLU A 105 -10.87 -11.68 10.06
CA GLU A 105 -10.12 -12.92 10.23
C GLU A 105 -8.72 -12.82 9.61
N GLY A 106 -7.69 -13.19 10.38
CA GLY A 106 -6.30 -13.21 9.92
C GLY A 106 -5.70 -11.84 9.62
N VAL A 107 -6.32 -10.74 10.10
CA VAL A 107 -5.85 -9.37 9.90
C VAL A 107 -5.18 -8.85 11.16
N ASP A 108 -4.05 -8.16 11.00
CA ASP A 108 -3.41 -7.39 12.08
C ASP A 108 -4.45 -6.39 12.65
N PRO A 109 -4.71 -6.36 13.96
CA PRO A 109 -5.72 -5.48 14.56
C PRO A 109 -5.45 -3.98 14.34
N THR A 110 -4.22 -3.61 13.98
CA THR A 110 -3.86 -2.22 13.63
C THR A 110 -4.17 -1.86 12.18
N VAL A 111 -4.62 -2.83 11.38
CA VAL A 111 -4.96 -2.67 9.96
C VAL A 111 -6.45 -2.90 9.77
N MET A 112 -7.16 -1.91 9.28
CA MET A 112 -8.53 -2.06 8.81
C MET A 112 -8.51 -2.63 7.39
N ARG A 113 -8.99 -3.88 7.20
CA ARG A 113 -9.14 -4.51 5.89
C ARG A 113 -10.62 -4.64 5.54
N TYR A 114 -10.98 -4.23 4.34
CA TYR A 114 -12.37 -4.30 3.89
C TYR A 114 -12.48 -4.34 2.36
N PHE A 115 -13.64 -4.75 1.89
CA PHE A 115 -14.05 -4.59 0.50
C PHE A 115 -15.09 -3.47 0.39
N ALA A 116 -15.11 -2.77 -0.73
CA ALA A 116 -16.15 -1.82 -1.08
C ALA A 116 -16.21 -1.63 -2.59
N VAL A 117 -17.30 -1.03 -3.09
CA VAL A 117 -17.48 -0.75 -4.50
C VAL A 117 -17.11 0.70 -4.79
N ASN A 118 -16.24 0.92 -5.78
CA ASN A 118 -15.93 2.22 -6.34
C ASN A 118 -16.35 2.23 -7.81
N GLY A 119 -17.31 3.10 -8.17
CA GLY A 119 -17.94 3.05 -9.49
C GLY A 119 -18.69 1.73 -9.71
N LYS A 120 -18.16 0.89 -10.60
CA LYS A 120 -18.74 -0.44 -10.91
C LYS A 120 -17.86 -1.59 -10.43
N THR A 121 -16.70 -1.28 -9.86
CA THR A 121 -15.69 -2.29 -9.52
C THR A 121 -15.58 -2.46 -8.01
N ARG A 122 -15.47 -3.71 -7.60
CA ARG A 122 -15.16 -4.06 -6.21
C ARG A 122 -13.67 -3.89 -5.97
N TYR A 123 -13.32 -3.21 -4.89
CA TYR A 123 -11.96 -2.98 -4.43
C TYR A 123 -11.71 -3.68 -3.11
N GLU A 124 -10.46 -4.12 -2.90
CA GLU A 124 -9.93 -4.42 -1.59
C GLU A 124 -9.17 -3.21 -1.08
N TYR A 125 -9.42 -2.85 0.18
CA TYR A 125 -8.76 -1.77 0.89
C TYR A 125 -8.05 -2.31 2.12
N ARG A 126 -6.88 -1.73 2.41
CA ARG A 126 -6.16 -1.90 3.68
C ARG A 126 -5.73 -0.53 4.15
N GLU A 127 -6.10 -0.18 5.37
CA GLU A 127 -5.80 1.13 5.94
C GLU A 127 -5.18 0.97 7.32
N THR A 128 -4.23 1.83 7.64
CA THR A 128 -3.67 1.97 8.98
C THR A 128 -3.42 3.42 9.30
N PHE A 129 -3.43 3.73 10.59
CA PHE A 129 -3.30 5.08 11.12
C PHE A 129 -2.24 5.09 12.20
N TYR A 130 -1.34 6.07 12.16
CA TYR A 130 -0.32 6.27 13.18
C TYR A 130 -0.29 7.72 13.63
N LEU A 131 0.12 7.93 14.88
CA LEU A 131 0.48 9.24 15.41
C LEU A 131 2.01 9.31 15.50
N VAL A 132 2.63 10.19 14.72
CA VAL A 132 4.09 10.38 14.66
C VAL A 132 4.39 11.87 14.82
N ASN A 133 5.01 12.26 15.93
CA ASN A 133 5.42 13.66 16.17
C ASN A 133 4.29 14.68 15.86
N HIS A 134 3.10 14.48 16.43
CA HIS A 134 1.88 15.26 16.17
C HIS A 134 1.35 15.20 14.72
N LEU A 135 1.87 14.32 13.88
CA LEU A 135 1.33 14.05 12.56
C LEU A 135 0.35 12.87 12.63
N PHE A 136 -0.88 13.09 12.16
CA PHE A 136 -1.81 12.03 11.84
C PHE A 136 -1.40 11.45 10.49
N LEU A 137 -0.90 10.23 10.53
CA LEU A 137 -0.45 9.49 9.35
C LEU A 137 -1.53 8.48 8.96
N HIS A 138 -1.98 8.54 7.72
CA HIS A 138 -2.95 7.62 7.14
C HIS A 138 -2.33 6.96 5.91
N ILE A 139 -2.20 5.65 5.95
CA ILE A 139 -1.73 4.82 4.84
C ILE A 139 -2.91 4.01 4.32
N ARG A 140 -3.17 4.09 3.02
CA ARG A 140 -4.20 3.31 2.35
C ARG A 140 -3.62 2.58 1.16
N CYS A 141 -3.79 1.28 1.12
CA CYS A 141 -3.55 0.44 -0.04
C CYS A 141 -4.90 0.05 -0.62
N SER A 142 -5.09 0.22 -1.92
CA SER A 142 -6.33 -0.13 -2.61
C SER A 142 -6.05 -0.79 -3.95
N ARG A 143 -6.77 -1.87 -4.26
CA ARG A 143 -6.68 -2.55 -5.54
C ARG A 143 -8.04 -2.99 -6.05
N PRO A 144 -8.33 -2.87 -7.35
CA PRO A 144 -9.51 -3.45 -7.94
C PRO A 144 -9.43 -4.98 -7.91
N MET A 145 -10.56 -5.65 -7.75
CA MET A 145 -10.67 -7.11 -7.78
C MET A 145 -10.86 -7.57 -9.23
N LEU A 146 -9.77 -7.56 -10.01
CA LEU A 146 -9.80 -7.98 -11.41
C LEU A 146 -9.78 -9.51 -11.50
N LYS A 147 -10.51 -10.06 -12.46
CA LYS A 147 -10.70 -11.50 -12.64
C LYS A 147 -9.38 -12.24 -12.91
N ASP A 148 -8.50 -11.61 -13.70
CA ASP A 148 -7.28 -12.25 -14.20
C ASP A 148 -6.02 -11.87 -13.40
N THR A 149 -6.18 -11.13 -12.29
CA THR A 149 -5.07 -10.86 -11.35
C THR A 149 -4.55 -12.16 -10.77
N THR A 150 -3.25 -12.41 -10.91
CA THR A 150 -2.62 -13.63 -10.40
C THR A 150 -2.41 -13.57 -8.89
N GLN A 151 -2.43 -14.75 -8.24
CA GLN A 151 -2.13 -14.84 -6.81
C GLN A 151 -0.72 -14.34 -6.49
N ALA A 152 0.27 -14.69 -7.31
CA ALA A 152 1.65 -14.24 -7.12
C ALA A 152 1.79 -12.72 -7.11
N TRP A 153 1.10 -12.02 -8.03
CA TRP A 153 1.08 -10.56 -8.03
C TRP A 153 0.36 -10.00 -6.79
N THR A 154 -0.77 -10.61 -6.41
CA THR A 154 -1.53 -10.22 -5.21
C THR A 154 -0.66 -10.34 -3.96
N ASP A 155 0.10 -11.43 -3.81
CA ASP A 155 0.99 -11.66 -2.67
C ASP A 155 2.13 -10.63 -2.64
N ALA A 156 2.72 -10.32 -3.79
CA ALA A 156 3.77 -9.30 -3.90
C ALA A 156 3.23 -7.90 -3.53
N TYR A 157 2.06 -7.53 -4.04
CA TYR A 157 1.39 -6.28 -3.69
C TYR A 157 1.08 -6.20 -2.18
N ASN A 158 0.50 -7.25 -1.63
CA ASN A 158 0.16 -7.33 -0.20
C ASN A 158 1.40 -7.22 0.69
N LYS A 159 2.50 -7.88 0.28
CA LYS A 159 3.78 -7.78 0.97
C LYS A 159 4.32 -6.35 0.91
N GLY A 160 4.36 -5.71 -0.25
CA GLY A 160 4.85 -4.34 -0.41
C GLY A 160 4.04 -3.35 0.42
N CYS A 161 2.71 -3.48 0.43
CA CYS A 161 1.82 -2.69 1.27
C CYS A 161 2.09 -2.90 2.76
N GLY A 162 2.24 -4.16 3.20
CA GLY A 162 2.54 -4.49 4.60
C GLY A 162 3.91 -3.97 5.04
N ASP A 163 4.93 -4.12 4.22
CA ASP A 163 6.29 -3.63 4.49
C ASP A 163 6.29 -2.09 4.64
N LEU A 164 5.56 -1.38 3.76
CA LEU A 164 5.41 0.06 3.84
C LEU A 164 4.72 0.49 5.16
N MET A 165 3.59 -0.14 5.51
CA MET A 165 2.87 0.15 6.75
C MET A 165 3.76 -0.11 7.97
N ALA A 166 4.50 -1.22 7.98
CA ALA A 166 5.43 -1.56 9.06
C ALA A 166 6.59 -0.56 9.19
N SER A 167 7.12 -0.06 8.06
CA SER A 167 8.22 0.91 8.05
C SER A 167 7.83 2.28 8.63
N LEU A 168 6.53 2.60 8.61
CA LEU A 168 5.98 3.86 9.11
C LEU A 168 5.43 3.76 10.54
N LYS A 169 5.41 2.55 11.11
CA LYS A 169 4.95 2.33 12.49
C LYS A 169 5.91 3.00 13.48
N PRO A 170 5.40 3.82 14.42
CA PRO A 170 6.22 4.39 15.49
C PRO A 170 6.87 3.29 16.33
N HIS A 171 8.13 3.48 16.68
CA HIS A 171 8.88 2.63 17.62
C HIS A 171 8.66 3.05 19.06
#